data_b7abd2bc97c182ed3c59df20e9afd190
#
_entry.id   b7abd2bc97c182ed3c59df20e9afd190
#
_cell.length_a   1.000
_cell.length_b   1.000
_cell.length_c   1.000
_cell.angle_alpha   90.00
_cell.angle_beta   90.00
_cell.angle_gamma   90.00
#
_symmetry.space_group_name_H-M   'P 1'
#
loop_
_entity.id
_entity.type
_entity.pdbx_description
1 polymer ?
#
loop_
_entity_poly.entity_id
_entity_poly.type
_entity_poly.pdbx_seq_one_letter_code
_entity_poly.pdbx_strand_id
1 'polypeptide(L)'
;YPTDTTYFGNPPDVDNNCQIEILIFQIDGGGGIGGYFDPNIASQREILFIDSGDMSWRNTILAHELEHLLHNARDPYEYIWLDEGAADMAAYLCFGVTSTLSGHANEWSQNSNMSVRWWNQRIADYGGGFMFVMYLADKLGGGTAISRLVSDLSLIHI
;
A
#
# COMPACT_ATOMS: atom_id res chain seq x y z
N TYR A 1 -9.94 7.87 2.05
CA TYR A 1 -9.83 8.55 0.76
C TYR A 1 -9.22 9.96 0.87
N PRO A 2 -9.75 10.93 1.65
CA PRO A 2 -9.12 12.25 1.75
C PRO A 2 -7.70 12.22 2.29
N THR A 3 -7.39 11.33 3.23
CA THR A 3 -6.04 11.14 3.77
C THR A 3 -5.09 10.63 2.69
N ASP A 4 -5.49 9.58 1.97
CA ASP A 4 -4.67 8.99 0.91
C ASP A 4 -4.37 10.03 -0.17
N THR A 5 -5.38 10.75 -0.66
CA THR A 5 -5.19 11.78 -1.69
C THR A 5 -4.34 12.94 -1.22
N THR A 6 -4.29 13.22 0.09
CA THR A 6 -3.41 14.26 0.65
C THR A 6 -1.93 13.89 0.51
N TYR A 7 -1.58 12.63 0.70
CA TYR A 7 -0.19 12.18 0.73
C TYR A 7 0.24 11.50 -0.58
N PHE A 8 -0.65 10.74 -1.19
CA PHE A 8 -0.36 9.94 -2.39
C PHE A 8 -0.95 10.54 -3.67
N GLY A 9 -1.73 11.62 -3.56
CA GLY A 9 -2.32 12.40 -4.64
C GLY A 9 -3.63 11.86 -5.17
N ASN A 10 -4.16 12.51 -6.21
CA ASN A 10 -5.46 12.17 -6.77
C ASN A 10 -5.38 10.89 -7.60
N PRO A 11 -6.43 10.06 -7.60
CA PRO A 11 -6.54 8.94 -8.51
C PRO A 11 -6.52 9.42 -9.97
N PRO A 12 -6.05 8.58 -10.88
CA PRO A 12 -6.26 8.81 -12.30
C PRO A 12 -7.76 8.80 -12.62
N ASP A 13 -8.13 9.22 -13.82
CA ASP A 13 -9.49 9.13 -14.36
C ASP A 13 -9.38 8.58 -15.79
N VAL A 14 -9.01 7.30 -15.90
CA VAL A 14 -8.65 6.66 -17.18
C VAL A 14 -9.87 6.35 -18.05
N ASP A 15 -11.03 6.14 -17.42
CA ASP A 15 -12.28 5.83 -18.11
C ASP A 15 -13.26 7.02 -18.20
N ASN A 16 -12.88 8.19 -17.67
CA ASN A 16 -13.64 9.44 -17.64
C ASN A 16 -14.98 9.34 -16.88
N ASN A 17 -15.04 8.52 -15.81
CA ASN A 17 -16.22 8.44 -14.96
C ASN A 17 -16.05 9.07 -13.57
N CYS A 18 -14.85 9.51 -13.20
CA CYS A 18 -14.49 10.13 -11.93
C CYS A 18 -14.80 9.26 -10.69
N GLN A 19 -14.85 7.94 -10.83
CA GLN A 19 -15.21 7.00 -9.77
C GLN A 19 -14.16 5.93 -9.62
N ILE A 20 -13.90 5.52 -8.37
CA ILE A 20 -13.13 4.31 -8.07
C ILE A 20 -14.13 3.21 -7.78
N GLU A 21 -14.05 2.12 -8.54
CA GLU A 21 -14.85 0.93 -8.33
C GLU A 21 -14.24 0.06 -7.24
N ILE A 22 -15.06 -0.55 -6.38
CA ILE A 22 -14.62 -1.53 -5.38
C ILE A 22 -15.41 -2.81 -5.60
N LEU A 23 -14.72 -3.85 -6.05
CA LEU A 23 -15.33 -5.16 -6.23
C LEU A 23 -15.05 -6.04 -5.02
N ILE A 24 -16.11 -6.46 -4.33
CA ILE A 24 -16.04 -7.31 -3.14
C ILE A 24 -16.51 -8.72 -3.50
N PHE A 25 -15.63 -9.70 -3.38
CA PHE A 25 -15.96 -11.10 -3.67
C PHE A 25 -14.99 -12.03 -2.92
N GLN A 26 -15.26 -13.33 -2.92
CA GLN A 26 -14.36 -14.31 -2.32
C GLN A 26 -13.17 -14.56 -3.27
N ILE A 27 -11.98 -14.08 -2.88
CA ILE A 27 -10.78 -14.13 -3.74
C ILE A 27 -10.15 -15.53 -3.73
N ASP A 28 -9.86 -16.08 -2.55
CA ASP A 28 -9.02 -17.29 -2.42
C ASP A 28 -9.64 -18.41 -1.55
N GLY A 29 -10.95 -18.33 -1.30
CA GLY A 29 -11.64 -19.36 -0.52
C GLY A 29 -11.40 -19.28 0.99
N GLY A 30 -10.97 -18.13 1.50
CA GLY A 30 -10.64 -17.91 2.91
C GLY A 30 -9.16 -18.13 3.22
N GLY A 31 -8.31 -17.93 2.21
CA GLY A 31 -6.86 -17.94 2.32
C GLY A 31 -6.30 -16.71 3.05
N GLY A 32 -5.26 -16.13 2.56
CA GLY A 32 -4.57 -15.02 3.19
C GLY A 32 -4.63 -13.69 2.41
N ILE A 33 -5.36 -13.65 1.29
CA ILE A 33 -5.45 -12.47 0.43
C ILE A 33 -6.64 -11.62 0.85
N GLY A 34 -6.36 -10.44 1.42
CA GLY A 34 -7.39 -9.49 1.86
C GLY A 34 -7.92 -8.60 0.75
N GLY A 35 -7.09 -8.33 -0.24
CA GLY A 35 -7.40 -7.54 -1.42
C GLY A 35 -6.25 -7.58 -2.40
N TYR A 36 -6.42 -6.94 -3.54
CA TYR A 36 -5.35 -6.68 -4.49
C TYR A 36 -5.69 -5.53 -5.44
N PHE A 37 -4.67 -4.88 -5.91
CA PHE A 37 -4.66 -3.97 -7.04
C PHE A 37 -4.04 -4.68 -8.26
N ASP A 38 -4.62 -4.49 -9.46
CA ASP A 38 -4.07 -5.04 -10.71
C ASP A 38 -3.74 -3.89 -11.68
N PRO A 39 -2.46 -3.60 -11.93
CA PRO A 39 -2.04 -2.51 -12.82
C PRO A 39 -2.48 -2.71 -14.28
N ASN A 40 -2.73 -3.95 -14.73
CA ASN A 40 -3.20 -4.21 -16.08
C ASN A 40 -4.67 -3.78 -16.23
N ILE A 41 -5.49 -4.00 -15.21
CA ILE A 41 -6.88 -3.55 -15.20
C ILE A 41 -6.95 -2.05 -14.96
N ALA A 42 -6.10 -1.52 -14.08
CA ALA A 42 -6.02 -0.10 -13.76
C ALA A 42 -5.66 0.78 -14.97
N SER A 43 -5.10 0.22 -16.03
CA SER A 43 -4.90 0.93 -17.30
C SER A 43 -6.20 1.20 -18.07
N GLN A 44 -7.33 0.64 -17.63
CA GLN A 44 -8.64 0.73 -18.29
C GLN A 44 -9.71 1.34 -17.39
N ARG A 45 -9.60 1.17 -16.07
CA ARG A 45 -10.53 1.69 -15.06
C ARG A 45 -9.90 1.70 -13.67
N GLU A 46 -10.38 2.57 -12.80
CA GLU A 46 -9.98 2.64 -11.40
C GLU A 46 -10.76 1.59 -10.59
N ILE A 47 -10.18 0.41 -10.39
CA ILE A 47 -10.83 -0.68 -9.66
C ILE A 47 -9.92 -1.29 -8.60
N LEU A 48 -10.48 -1.57 -7.43
CA LEU A 48 -9.86 -2.27 -6.32
C LEU A 48 -10.63 -3.55 -6.02
N PHE A 49 -9.92 -4.60 -5.64
CA PHE A 49 -10.49 -5.91 -5.33
C PHE A 49 -10.31 -6.21 -3.85
N ILE A 50 -11.42 -6.51 -3.16
CA ILE A 50 -11.45 -6.76 -1.71
C ILE A 50 -12.06 -8.13 -1.44
N ASP A 51 -11.40 -8.93 -0.60
CA ASP A 51 -11.95 -10.23 -0.20
C ASP A 51 -13.17 -10.06 0.71
N SER A 52 -14.19 -10.89 0.47
CA SER A 52 -15.45 -10.87 1.23
C SER A 52 -15.42 -11.76 2.47
N GLY A 53 -14.35 -12.52 2.71
CA GLY A 53 -14.27 -13.52 3.77
C GLY A 53 -14.26 -12.89 5.17
N ASP A 54 -13.17 -12.25 5.58
CA ASP A 54 -13.08 -11.52 6.85
C ASP A 54 -13.12 -10.01 6.62
N MET A 55 -14.25 -9.41 6.89
CA MET A 55 -14.47 -7.98 6.71
C MET A 55 -13.97 -7.12 7.89
N SER A 56 -13.38 -7.70 8.92
CA SER A 56 -12.91 -6.95 10.10
C SER A 56 -11.71 -6.04 9.79
N TRP A 57 -10.90 -6.41 8.83
CA TRP A 57 -9.68 -5.70 8.37
C TRP A 57 -9.86 -4.94 7.06
N ARG A 58 -11.06 -4.98 6.46
CA ARG A 58 -11.36 -4.37 5.15
C ARG A 58 -10.93 -2.91 4.99
N ASN A 59 -11.07 -2.10 6.03
CA ASN A 59 -10.72 -0.68 5.95
C ASN A 59 -9.19 -0.50 5.79
N THR A 60 -8.41 -1.30 6.51
CA THR A 60 -6.95 -1.33 6.39
C THR A 60 -6.55 -1.75 4.99
N ILE A 61 -7.14 -2.85 4.48
CA ILE A 61 -6.87 -3.35 3.14
C ILE A 61 -7.30 -2.34 2.07
N LEU A 62 -8.48 -1.74 2.22
CA LEU A 62 -8.95 -0.76 1.24
C LEU A 62 -8.00 0.45 1.12
N ALA A 63 -7.46 0.96 2.23
CA ALA A 63 -6.48 2.04 2.16
C ALA A 63 -5.15 1.58 1.55
N HIS A 64 -4.74 0.36 1.83
CA HIS A 64 -3.56 -0.28 1.24
C HIS A 64 -3.71 -0.40 -0.29
N GLU A 65 -4.79 -1.00 -0.78
CA GLU A 65 -5.02 -1.17 -2.21
C GLU A 65 -5.26 0.16 -2.94
N LEU A 66 -5.88 1.14 -2.26
CA LEU A 66 -6.04 2.48 -2.82
C LEU A 66 -4.69 3.17 -3.01
N GLU A 67 -3.75 2.98 -2.10
CA GLU A 67 -2.41 3.53 -2.25
C GLU A 67 -1.73 2.99 -3.51
N HIS A 68 -1.77 1.69 -3.75
CA HIS A 68 -1.24 1.09 -4.97
C HIS A 68 -1.81 1.71 -6.24
N LEU A 69 -3.12 1.99 -6.27
CA LEU A 69 -3.75 2.68 -7.41
C LEU A 69 -3.17 4.10 -7.60
N LEU A 70 -2.99 4.85 -6.50
CA LEU A 70 -2.47 6.22 -6.54
C LEU A 70 -0.97 6.24 -6.88
N HIS A 71 -0.20 5.31 -6.32
CA HIS A 71 1.23 5.17 -6.54
C HIS A 71 1.54 4.75 -7.98
N ASN A 72 0.88 3.71 -8.46
CA ASN A 72 1.06 3.22 -9.84
C ASN A 72 0.75 4.28 -10.90
N ALA A 73 -0.16 5.21 -10.63
CA ALA A 73 -0.45 6.33 -11.53
C ALA A 73 0.72 7.32 -11.63
N ARG A 74 1.69 7.28 -10.71
CA ARG A 74 2.86 8.16 -10.65
C ARG A 74 4.15 7.43 -10.99
N ASP A 75 4.38 6.29 -10.35
CA ASP A 75 5.53 5.42 -10.55
C ASP A 75 5.11 3.95 -10.72
N PRO A 76 4.78 3.53 -11.96
CA PRO A 76 4.39 2.16 -12.24
C PRO A 76 5.56 1.15 -12.17
N TYR A 77 6.77 1.61 -11.89
CA TYR A 77 7.99 0.80 -11.85
C TYR A 77 8.66 0.79 -10.47
N GLU A 78 7.94 1.22 -9.44
CA GLU A 78 8.48 1.23 -8.08
C GLU A 78 8.89 -0.18 -7.63
N TYR A 79 9.90 -0.24 -6.76
CA TYR A 79 10.30 -1.50 -6.15
C TYR A 79 9.20 -2.02 -5.22
N ILE A 80 8.81 -3.27 -5.40
CA ILE A 80 7.70 -3.89 -4.66
C ILE A 80 7.80 -3.76 -3.13
N TRP A 81 8.98 -3.84 -2.55
CA TRP A 81 9.17 -3.68 -1.11
C TRP A 81 8.85 -2.26 -0.62
N LEU A 82 9.03 -1.26 -1.47
CA LEU A 82 8.74 0.14 -1.17
C LEU A 82 7.27 0.46 -1.44
N ASP A 83 6.73 -0.01 -2.53
CA ASP A 83 5.32 0.07 -2.89
C ASP A 83 4.44 -0.51 -1.77
N GLU A 84 4.72 -1.72 -1.33
CA GLU A 84 4.01 -2.37 -0.20
C GLU A 84 4.22 -1.63 1.13
N GLY A 85 5.42 -1.11 1.36
CA GLY A 85 5.71 -0.30 2.55
C GLY A 85 4.95 1.02 2.57
N ALA A 86 4.76 1.65 1.40
CA ALA A 86 3.95 2.87 1.24
C ALA A 86 2.45 2.56 1.41
N ALA A 87 1.97 1.43 0.90
CA ALA A 87 0.60 0.98 1.06
C ALA A 87 0.24 0.70 2.53
N ASP A 88 1.09 0.02 3.28
CA ASP A 88 0.93 -0.15 4.74
C ASP A 88 1.00 1.20 5.47
N MET A 89 1.84 2.14 5.00
CA MET A 89 1.90 3.49 5.58
C MET A 89 0.61 4.28 5.30
N ALA A 90 -0.02 4.13 4.15
CA ALA A 90 -1.32 4.73 3.84
C ALA A 90 -2.39 4.22 4.81
N ALA A 91 -2.45 2.91 5.03
CA ALA A 91 -3.34 2.30 6.01
C ALA A 91 -3.10 2.86 7.43
N TYR A 92 -1.84 3.05 7.83
CA TYR A 92 -1.48 3.68 9.11
C TYR A 92 -1.93 5.13 9.20
N LEU A 93 -1.74 5.92 8.17
CA LEU A 93 -2.15 7.33 8.14
C LEU A 93 -3.67 7.49 8.21
N CYS A 94 -4.43 6.54 7.65
CA CYS A 94 -5.88 6.55 7.68
C CYS A 94 -6.48 6.06 9.01
N PHE A 95 -5.91 5.01 9.60
CA PHE A 95 -6.54 4.27 10.69
C PHE A 95 -5.65 4.08 11.93
N GLY A 96 -4.41 4.57 11.91
CA GLY A 96 -3.44 4.33 12.97
C GLY A 96 -2.97 2.87 13.00
N VAL A 97 -2.56 2.41 14.17
CA VAL A 97 -2.08 1.03 14.34
C VAL A 97 -3.26 0.05 14.32
N THR A 98 -3.34 -0.76 13.27
CA THR A 98 -4.32 -1.84 13.16
C THR A 98 -3.71 -3.19 13.53
N SER A 99 -4.54 -4.24 13.64
CA SER A 99 -4.06 -5.61 13.89
C SER A 99 -3.18 -6.12 12.75
N THR A 100 -3.51 -5.79 11.51
CA THR A 100 -2.72 -6.15 10.32
C THR A 100 -1.32 -5.52 10.39
N LEU A 101 -1.24 -4.20 10.55
CA LEU A 101 0.04 -3.49 10.62
C LEU A 101 0.89 -3.94 11.83
N SER A 102 0.25 -4.20 12.97
CA SER A 102 0.93 -4.77 14.14
C SER A 102 1.48 -6.16 13.85
N GLY A 103 0.73 -6.99 13.10
CA GLY A 103 1.17 -8.30 12.64
C GLY A 103 2.40 -8.21 11.75
N HIS A 104 2.37 -7.34 10.74
CA HIS A 104 3.50 -7.09 9.84
C HIS A 104 4.75 -6.63 10.60
N ALA A 105 4.63 -5.63 11.45
CA ALA A 105 5.74 -5.11 12.24
C ALA A 105 6.31 -6.15 13.23
N ASN A 106 5.46 -6.95 13.87
CA ASN A 106 5.88 -8.01 14.79
C ASN A 106 6.64 -9.12 14.06
N GLU A 107 6.16 -9.58 12.92
CA GLU A 107 6.86 -10.59 12.11
C GLU A 107 8.23 -10.10 11.65
N TRP A 108 8.32 -8.83 11.18
CA TRP A 108 9.61 -8.25 10.84
C TRP A 108 10.54 -8.14 12.04
N SER A 109 10.05 -7.73 13.20
CA SER A 109 10.90 -7.59 14.41
C SER A 109 11.58 -8.89 14.82
N GLN A 110 10.94 -10.03 14.56
CA GLN A 110 11.50 -11.37 14.81
C GLN A 110 12.48 -11.82 13.70
N ASN A 111 12.47 -11.13 12.55
CA ASN A 111 13.24 -11.44 11.36
C ASN A 111 14.10 -10.23 10.88
N SER A 112 14.46 -9.32 11.77
CA SER A 112 15.07 -8.01 11.44
C SER A 112 16.45 -8.06 10.76
N ASN A 113 17.08 -9.25 10.68
CA ASN A 113 18.35 -9.45 9.97
C ASN A 113 18.19 -9.60 8.45
N MET A 114 16.96 -9.58 7.94
CA MET A 114 16.72 -9.67 6.50
C MET A 114 16.84 -8.29 5.84
N SER A 115 17.25 -8.29 4.59
CA SER A 115 17.26 -7.07 3.77
C SER A 115 15.84 -6.66 3.44
N VAL A 116 15.49 -5.40 3.67
CA VAL A 116 14.17 -4.84 3.26
C VAL A 116 13.95 -4.88 1.75
N ARG A 117 15.02 -4.88 0.95
CA ARG A 117 14.97 -4.95 -0.52
C ARG A 117 14.72 -6.35 -1.06
N TRP A 118 14.83 -7.39 -0.22
CA TRP A 118 14.63 -8.78 -0.63
C TRP A 118 13.19 -9.19 -0.38
N TRP A 119 12.42 -9.24 -1.45
CA TRP A 119 11.00 -9.52 -1.40
C TRP A 119 10.68 -10.99 -1.69
N ASN A 120 10.04 -11.67 -0.75
CA ASN A 120 9.61 -13.07 -0.85
C ASN A 120 8.12 -13.26 -0.50
N GLN A 121 7.34 -12.20 -0.44
CA GLN A 121 5.92 -12.21 -0.09
C GLN A 121 5.62 -12.78 1.31
N ARG A 122 6.55 -12.64 2.26
CA ARG A 122 6.33 -13.02 3.66
C ARG A 122 5.75 -11.84 4.42
N ILE A 123 4.99 -12.11 5.46
CA ILE A 123 4.48 -11.05 6.35
C ILE A 123 5.59 -10.14 6.88
N ALA A 124 6.77 -10.70 7.17
CA ALA A 124 7.93 -9.93 7.59
C ALA A 124 8.47 -8.97 6.51
N ASP A 125 8.28 -9.26 5.22
CA ASP A 125 8.72 -8.39 4.13
C ASP A 125 7.84 -7.11 4.09
N TYR A 126 6.52 -7.24 4.25
CA TYR A 126 5.60 -6.11 4.45
C TYR A 126 6.02 -5.25 5.65
N GLY A 127 6.24 -5.91 6.80
CA GLY A 127 6.70 -5.22 8.01
C GLY A 127 8.01 -4.47 7.83
N GLY A 128 8.96 -5.03 7.10
CA GLY A 128 10.25 -4.38 6.79
C GLY A 128 10.06 -3.11 5.96
N GLY A 129 9.28 -3.18 4.88
CA GLY A 129 8.91 -2.04 4.04
C GLY A 129 8.18 -0.95 4.83
N PHE A 130 7.14 -1.33 5.56
CA PHE A 130 6.36 -0.43 6.41
C PHE A 130 7.23 0.32 7.44
N MET A 131 8.05 -0.40 8.19
CA MET A 131 8.91 0.20 9.22
C MET A 131 9.98 1.12 8.61
N PHE A 132 10.46 0.80 7.41
CA PHE A 132 11.38 1.67 6.69
C PHE A 132 10.71 2.97 6.25
N VAL A 133 9.52 2.90 5.64
CA VAL A 133 8.76 4.09 5.21
C VAL A 133 8.36 4.95 6.42
N MET A 134 7.93 4.33 7.52
CA MET A 134 7.65 5.02 8.78
C MET A 134 8.89 5.73 9.33
N TYR A 135 10.06 5.09 9.30
CA TYR A 135 11.32 5.70 9.69
C TYR A 135 11.67 6.92 8.82
N LEU A 136 11.50 6.83 7.50
CA LEU A 136 11.71 7.96 6.60
C LEU A 136 10.77 9.12 6.92
N ALA A 137 9.48 8.81 7.16
CA ALA A 137 8.51 9.84 7.57
C ALA A 137 8.94 10.55 8.85
N ASP A 138 9.36 9.81 9.89
CA ASP A 138 9.84 10.38 11.14
C ASP A 138 11.08 11.30 10.94
N LYS A 139 12.01 10.89 10.10
CA LYS A 139 13.28 11.64 9.89
C LYS A 139 13.20 12.78 8.91
N LEU A 140 12.32 12.73 7.93
CA LEU A 140 12.34 13.63 6.78
C LEU A 140 11.14 14.59 6.71
N GLY A 141 10.28 14.64 7.74
CA GLY A 141 9.19 15.62 7.83
C GLY A 141 7.78 15.07 7.63
N GLY A 142 7.55 13.84 8.06
CA GLY A 142 6.21 13.25 8.13
C GLY A 142 5.59 13.00 6.76
N GLY A 143 4.32 13.35 6.60
CA GLY A 143 3.56 13.11 5.38
C GLY A 143 4.15 13.76 4.12
N THR A 144 4.83 14.90 4.26
CA THR A 144 5.54 15.53 3.13
C THR A 144 6.65 14.64 2.57
N ALA A 145 7.35 13.91 3.45
CA ALA A 145 8.37 12.96 3.01
C ALA A 145 7.74 11.79 2.25
N ILE A 146 6.59 11.30 2.68
CA ILE A 146 5.83 10.25 1.99
C ILE A 146 5.40 10.72 0.61
N SER A 147 4.79 11.92 0.50
CA SER A 147 4.41 12.49 -0.80
C SER A 147 5.60 12.58 -1.78
N ARG A 148 6.76 12.96 -1.27
CA ARG A 148 7.98 13.03 -2.11
C ARG A 148 8.49 11.64 -2.49
N LEU A 149 8.43 10.69 -1.58
CA LEU A 149 8.85 9.31 -1.82
C LEU A 149 8.08 8.69 -3.01
N VAL A 150 6.76 8.89 -3.03
CA VAL A 150 5.85 8.35 -4.04
C VAL A 150 5.89 9.16 -5.36
N SER A 151 6.24 10.44 -5.32
CA SER A 151 6.21 11.30 -6.52
C SER A 151 7.57 11.55 -7.16
N ASP A 152 8.67 11.24 -6.49
CA ASP A 152 10.03 11.53 -6.97
C ASP A 152 10.70 10.24 -7.44
N LEU A 153 10.52 9.95 -8.73
CA LEU A 153 11.10 8.81 -9.45
C LEU A 153 12.63 8.64 -9.28
N SER A 154 13.30 9.63 -8.68
CA SER A 154 14.77 9.64 -8.58
C SER A 154 15.33 9.29 -7.21
N LEU A 155 14.51 9.27 -6.14
CA LEU A 155 15.03 9.22 -4.77
C LEU A 155 15.55 7.84 -4.33
N ILE A 156 15.16 6.76 -4.99
CA ILE A 156 15.52 5.40 -4.57
C ILE A 156 16.14 4.54 -5.69
N HIS A 157 16.21 5.05 -6.90
CA HIS A 157 16.92 4.41 -8.01
C HIS A 157 18.46 4.61 -7.94
N ILE A 158 19.03 4.62 -6.72
CA ILE A 158 20.47 4.68 -6.50
C ILE A 158 21.07 3.27 -6.37
#